data_6853199c57a5290aab159628a0383a86
#
_entry.id   6853199c57a5290aab159628a0383a86
#
_cell.length_a   1.000
_cell.length_b   1.000
_cell.length_c   1.000
_cell.angle_alpha   90.00
_cell.angle_beta   90.00
_cell.angle_gamma   90.00
#
_symmetry.space_group_name_H-M   'P 1'
#
loop_
_entity.id
_entity.type
_entity.pdbx_description
1 polymer ?
#
loop_
_entity_poly.entity_id
_entity_poly.type
_entity_poly.pdbx_seq_one_letter_code
_entity_poly.pdbx_strand_id
1 'polypeptide(L)'
;MSIEQESIAAEKLQAIEEDNNSEIASSKSDGKRKFTVIEPALFLNYIATALAGAVLQNQELYQTCVAVYDYDEELCEPMLGVIAKNATSQAIETQVQPYVARIIMASSLINSVLPAFLSLFIGPWSDKFGRRPVLVATFAAAFLGHVITSILAGISMATPINPWVYIISYIPLALTGGTCALIAMSFCLVSDVSDEGGRARRLFLVEGAMGIGTLVGNLIASYILAATGTIGVFVIAGSMDLVALLYIAIFVTESLNVKHERTKSHVREFFKFDLIRDLVKTCLKRRPHYDRGIIWCIMFALISTTFVQQGEANVIYLFLRNKFNLTLQQFTTYNAVTICIKMVGCGLILLLLRVLFKAPLIVVAMLGLLGCLTDSLIRSLAQAFWQMYLAAICGFMGGINSPMLQAVLAGLVEATEIGKIYAVISSLQTLSPLASAPVYTGIYRATLESYPGAFYLLSAAIYCISFVLITVLFIMQRTGAKAARQQSTA
;
A
#
# COMPACT_ATOMS: atom_id res chain seq x y z
N MET A 1 58.09 35.93 -20.29
CA MET A 1 57.38 35.33 -19.12
C MET A 1 56.04 36.00 -18.77
N SER A 2 55.72 37.20 -19.35
CA SER A 2 54.48 37.89 -19.07
C SER A 2 53.33 37.64 -20.07
N ILE A 3 53.63 37.37 -21.32
CA ILE A 3 52.58 37.17 -22.38
C ILE A 3 51.92 35.81 -22.31
N GLU A 4 52.63 34.77 -21.87
CA GLU A 4 52.12 33.44 -21.70
C GLU A 4 51.17 33.29 -20.48
N GLN A 5 51.39 34.08 -19.43
CA GLN A 5 50.52 34.09 -18.26
C GLN A 5 49.20 34.85 -18.50
N GLU A 6 49.23 35.89 -19.36
CA GLU A 6 47.99 36.57 -19.79
C GLU A 6 47.12 35.72 -20.72
N SER A 7 47.73 34.91 -21.61
CA SER A 7 47.01 33.98 -22.47
C SER A 7 46.29 32.88 -21.68
N ILE A 8 46.96 32.30 -20.66
CA ILE A 8 46.37 31.26 -19.79
C ILE A 8 45.26 31.82 -18.88
N ALA A 9 45.41 33.08 -18.47
CA ALA A 9 44.38 33.74 -17.68
C ALA A 9 43.13 34.10 -18.52
N ALA A 10 43.27 34.49 -19.77
CA ALA A 10 42.21 34.76 -20.71
C ALA A 10 41.44 33.47 -21.08
N GLU A 11 42.17 32.36 -21.31
CA GLU A 11 41.54 31.03 -21.59
C GLU A 11 40.74 30.47 -20.38
N LYS A 12 41.26 30.67 -19.16
CA LYS A 12 40.51 30.35 -17.94
C LYS A 12 39.27 31.21 -17.71
N LEU A 13 39.34 32.49 -18.04
CA LEU A 13 38.20 33.42 -17.97
C LEU A 13 37.12 33.06 -19.01
N GLN A 14 37.50 32.68 -20.23
CA GLN A 14 36.58 32.21 -21.25
C GLN A 14 35.90 30.87 -20.84
N ALA A 15 36.66 29.89 -20.28
CA ALA A 15 36.09 28.64 -19.77
C ALA A 15 35.10 28.87 -18.61
N ILE A 16 35.38 29.84 -17.73
CA ILE A 16 34.44 30.20 -16.64
C ILE A 16 33.20 30.92 -17.18
N GLU A 17 33.35 31.74 -18.23
CA GLU A 17 32.21 32.43 -18.89
C GLU A 17 31.37 31.42 -19.69
N GLU A 18 31.96 30.42 -20.36
CA GLU A 18 31.26 29.36 -21.03
C GLU A 18 30.52 28.45 -20.04
N ASP A 19 31.11 28.11 -18.91
CA ASP A 19 30.49 27.34 -17.82
C ASP A 19 29.34 28.11 -17.17
N ASN A 20 29.51 29.41 -16.86
CA ASN A 20 28.45 30.29 -16.38
C ASN A 20 27.32 30.48 -17.41
N ASN A 21 27.64 30.62 -18.70
CA ASN A 21 26.65 30.72 -19.75
C ASN A 21 25.92 29.37 -20.01
N SER A 22 26.58 28.24 -19.81
CA SER A 22 25.96 26.92 -19.84
C SER A 22 25.05 26.69 -18.62
N GLU A 23 25.43 27.14 -17.42
CA GLU A 23 24.58 27.14 -16.24
C GLU A 23 23.38 28.10 -16.38
N ILE A 24 23.57 29.29 -16.95
CA ILE A 24 22.50 30.26 -17.22
C ILE A 24 21.59 29.78 -18.35
N ALA A 25 22.13 29.08 -19.37
CA ALA A 25 21.33 28.44 -20.42
C ALA A 25 20.59 27.22 -19.91
N SER A 26 21.17 26.39 -19.05
CA SER A 26 20.48 25.31 -18.36
C SER A 26 19.38 25.83 -17.41
N SER A 27 19.63 26.93 -16.69
CA SER A 27 18.65 27.65 -15.86
C SER A 27 17.54 28.30 -16.69
N LYS A 28 17.80 28.79 -17.91
CA LYS A 28 16.78 29.36 -18.81
C LYS A 28 16.02 28.30 -19.59
N SER A 29 16.56 27.12 -19.84
CA SER A 29 15.82 25.97 -20.42
C SER A 29 14.86 25.34 -19.41
N ASP A 30 15.08 25.55 -18.12
CA ASP A 30 14.23 25.10 -17.00
C ASP A 30 12.94 25.97 -16.81
N GLY A 31 12.73 26.96 -17.68
CA GLY A 31 11.62 27.93 -17.64
C GLY A 31 10.23 27.37 -18.00
N LYS A 32 10.06 26.06 -18.17
CA LYS A 32 8.78 25.34 -18.23
C LYS A 32 8.90 24.00 -17.52
N ARG A 33 9.20 23.98 -16.20
CA ARG A 33 8.81 22.84 -15.38
C ARG A 33 7.29 22.72 -15.48
N LYS A 34 6.83 21.87 -16.40
CA LYS A 34 5.41 21.57 -16.53
C LYS A 34 4.95 20.99 -15.21
N PHE A 35 4.00 21.65 -14.58
CA PHE A 35 3.46 21.27 -13.28
C PHE A 35 2.73 19.94 -13.46
N THR A 36 3.45 18.83 -13.30
CA THR A 36 2.92 17.48 -13.45
C THR A 36 2.20 17.09 -12.18
N VAL A 37 0.88 17.02 -12.24
CA VAL A 37 0.01 16.67 -11.12
C VAL A 37 -0.53 15.28 -11.37
N ILE A 38 -0.20 14.31 -10.51
CA ILE A 38 -0.69 12.93 -10.60
C ILE A 38 -1.83 12.65 -9.61
N GLU A 39 -1.97 13.51 -8.62
CA GLU A 39 -2.90 13.38 -7.49
C GLU A 39 -4.37 13.13 -7.94
N PRO A 40 -4.92 13.81 -8.97
CA PRO A 40 -6.30 13.56 -9.42
C PRO A 40 -6.51 12.15 -9.98
N ALA A 41 -5.53 11.62 -10.74
CA ALA A 41 -5.64 10.28 -11.29
C ALA A 41 -5.60 9.22 -10.19
N LEU A 42 -4.72 9.37 -9.20
CA LEU A 42 -4.66 8.49 -8.03
C LEU A 42 -5.95 8.56 -7.22
N PHE A 43 -6.47 9.76 -6.98
CA PHE A 43 -7.73 9.96 -6.29
C PHE A 43 -8.88 9.20 -6.95
N LEU A 44 -9.03 9.29 -8.28
CA LEU A 44 -10.07 8.57 -9.02
C LEU A 44 -9.87 7.05 -8.97
N ASN A 45 -8.63 6.56 -9.15
CA ASN A 45 -8.33 5.13 -9.10
C ASN A 45 -8.61 4.53 -7.71
N TYR A 46 -8.28 5.25 -6.62
CA TYR A 46 -8.55 4.80 -5.28
C TYR A 46 -10.05 4.85 -4.91
N ILE A 47 -10.82 5.80 -5.48
CA ILE A 47 -12.29 5.75 -5.41
C ILE A 47 -12.81 4.50 -6.11
N ALA A 48 -12.38 4.25 -7.35
CA ALA A 48 -12.81 3.10 -8.15
C ALA A 48 -12.53 1.77 -7.43
N THR A 49 -11.32 1.61 -6.91
CA THR A 49 -10.90 0.40 -6.19
C THR A 49 -11.70 0.19 -4.90
N ALA A 50 -11.93 1.25 -4.11
CA ALA A 50 -12.69 1.16 -2.87
C ALA A 50 -14.19 0.91 -3.12
N LEU A 51 -14.74 1.52 -4.18
CA LEU A 51 -16.12 1.35 -4.62
C LEU A 51 -16.39 -0.10 -5.04
N ALA A 52 -15.51 -0.69 -5.86
CA ALA A 52 -15.70 -2.02 -6.43
C ALA A 52 -15.38 -3.15 -5.46
N GLY A 53 -14.43 -2.95 -4.53
CA GLY A 53 -13.82 -4.05 -3.76
C GLY A 53 -14.82 -4.85 -2.90
N ALA A 54 -15.64 -4.18 -2.07
CA ALA A 54 -16.62 -4.88 -1.23
C ALA A 54 -17.81 -5.42 -2.05
N VAL A 55 -18.17 -4.74 -3.14
CA VAL A 55 -19.25 -5.19 -4.04
C VAL A 55 -18.83 -6.47 -4.78
N LEU A 56 -17.56 -6.59 -5.17
CA LEU A 56 -17.03 -7.81 -5.78
C LEU A 56 -17.07 -8.98 -4.82
N GLN A 57 -16.69 -8.78 -3.55
CA GLN A 57 -16.78 -9.85 -2.54
C GLN A 57 -18.23 -10.30 -2.29
N ASN A 58 -19.20 -9.37 -2.34
CA ASN A 58 -20.62 -9.72 -2.29
C ASN A 58 -21.05 -10.55 -3.50
N GLN A 59 -20.60 -10.18 -4.69
CA GLN A 59 -20.87 -10.92 -5.91
C GLN A 59 -20.27 -12.32 -5.87
N GLU A 60 -19.06 -12.47 -5.34
CA GLU A 60 -18.42 -13.77 -5.14
C GLU A 60 -19.21 -14.64 -4.14
N LEU A 61 -19.73 -14.05 -3.04
CA LEU A 61 -20.60 -14.74 -2.09
C LEU A 61 -21.89 -15.23 -2.75
N TYR A 62 -22.57 -14.34 -3.48
CA TYR A 62 -23.81 -14.68 -4.19
C TYR A 62 -23.60 -15.78 -5.22
N GLN A 63 -22.60 -15.66 -6.09
CA GLN A 63 -22.30 -16.67 -7.10
C GLN A 63 -21.86 -18.01 -6.48
N THR A 64 -21.16 -17.98 -5.35
CA THR A 64 -20.84 -19.22 -4.63
C THR A 64 -22.10 -19.90 -4.11
N CYS A 65 -23.05 -19.14 -3.58
CA CYS A 65 -24.31 -19.65 -3.08
C CYS A 65 -25.12 -20.33 -4.20
N VAL A 66 -25.28 -19.64 -5.34
CA VAL A 66 -26.13 -20.13 -6.46
C VAL A 66 -25.39 -21.16 -7.30
N ALA A 67 -24.15 -20.87 -7.75
CA ALA A 67 -23.47 -21.69 -8.76
C ALA A 67 -22.66 -22.86 -8.18
N VAL A 68 -22.28 -22.85 -6.89
CA VAL A 68 -21.44 -23.88 -6.27
C VAL A 68 -22.23 -24.73 -5.29
N TYR A 69 -23.11 -24.11 -4.50
CA TYR A 69 -23.91 -24.80 -3.51
C TYR A 69 -25.35 -25.10 -3.97
N ASP A 70 -25.74 -24.59 -5.16
CA ASP A 70 -27.02 -24.85 -5.83
C ASP A 70 -28.25 -24.47 -4.96
N TYR A 71 -28.12 -23.37 -4.19
CA TYR A 71 -29.25 -22.78 -3.46
C TYR A 71 -30.08 -21.88 -4.36
N ASP A 72 -31.37 -21.77 -4.06
CA ASP A 72 -32.29 -20.88 -4.75
C ASP A 72 -31.81 -19.41 -4.71
N GLU A 73 -31.99 -18.70 -5.82
CA GLU A 73 -31.55 -17.30 -5.97
C GLU A 73 -32.11 -16.40 -4.88
N GLU A 74 -33.41 -16.57 -4.52
CA GLU A 74 -34.08 -15.77 -3.47
C GLU A 74 -33.40 -15.92 -2.09
N LEU A 75 -32.87 -17.10 -1.77
CA LEU A 75 -32.17 -17.35 -0.51
C LEU A 75 -30.76 -16.72 -0.51
N CYS A 76 -30.15 -16.60 -1.69
CA CYS A 76 -28.82 -16.05 -1.89
C CYS A 76 -28.80 -14.52 -2.07
N GLU A 77 -29.91 -13.89 -2.47
CA GLU A 77 -30.00 -12.46 -2.77
C GLU A 77 -29.51 -11.53 -1.61
N PRO A 78 -29.76 -11.85 -0.31
CA PRO A 78 -29.22 -11.05 0.79
C PRO A 78 -27.67 -10.99 0.81
N MET A 79 -26.97 -11.91 0.11
CA MET A 79 -25.52 -11.91 0.01
C MET A 79 -24.99 -10.78 -0.87
N LEU A 80 -25.80 -10.21 -1.76
CA LEU A 80 -25.45 -9.01 -2.52
C LEU A 80 -25.31 -7.76 -1.63
N GLY A 81 -25.85 -7.80 -0.40
CA GLY A 81 -25.65 -6.77 0.62
C GLY A 81 -26.62 -5.59 0.54
N VAL A 82 -27.65 -5.67 -0.29
CA VAL A 82 -28.72 -4.66 -0.42
C VAL A 82 -29.88 -4.97 0.53
N ILE A 83 -30.26 -6.25 0.66
CA ILE A 83 -31.39 -6.72 1.46
C ILE A 83 -30.89 -7.22 2.83
N ALA A 84 -31.69 -6.98 3.87
CA ALA A 84 -31.40 -7.49 5.21
C ALA A 84 -31.46 -9.03 5.25
N LYS A 85 -30.53 -9.63 6.00
CA LYS A 85 -30.46 -11.09 6.16
C LYS A 85 -31.52 -11.59 7.13
N ASN A 86 -32.04 -12.76 6.85
CA ASN A 86 -32.83 -13.57 7.76
C ASN A 86 -31.96 -14.72 8.37
N ALA A 87 -32.50 -15.45 9.36
CA ALA A 87 -31.76 -16.51 10.02
C ALA A 87 -31.31 -17.63 9.05
N THR A 88 -32.12 -17.93 8.03
CA THR A 88 -31.82 -18.95 7.01
C THR A 88 -30.67 -18.49 6.12
N SER A 89 -30.73 -17.27 5.58
CA SER A 89 -29.67 -16.74 4.72
C SER A 89 -28.35 -16.58 5.47
N GLN A 90 -28.38 -16.29 6.77
CA GLN A 90 -27.20 -16.23 7.61
C GLN A 90 -26.56 -17.60 7.79
N ALA A 91 -27.33 -18.65 8.01
CA ALA A 91 -26.84 -20.03 8.13
C ALA A 91 -26.17 -20.49 6.81
N ILE A 92 -26.82 -20.21 5.67
CA ILE A 92 -26.29 -20.53 4.34
C ILE A 92 -24.98 -19.75 4.10
N GLU A 93 -24.94 -18.46 4.43
CA GLU A 93 -23.75 -17.63 4.25
C GLU A 93 -22.55 -18.18 5.05
N THR A 94 -22.78 -18.65 6.29
CA THR A 94 -21.73 -19.26 7.10
C THR A 94 -21.11 -20.49 6.42
N GLN A 95 -21.89 -21.27 5.68
CA GLN A 95 -21.41 -22.40 4.89
C GLN A 95 -20.65 -21.97 3.63
N VAL A 96 -21.07 -20.88 2.98
CA VAL A 96 -20.49 -20.35 1.74
C VAL A 96 -19.16 -19.61 1.98
N GLN A 97 -19.05 -18.87 3.09
CA GLN A 97 -17.90 -18.02 3.39
C GLN A 97 -16.54 -18.73 3.33
N PRO A 98 -16.35 -19.98 3.81
CA PRO A 98 -15.06 -20.66 3.71
C PRO A 98 -14.60 -20.93 2.27
N TYR A 99 -15.53 -21.03 1.33
CA TYR A 99 -15.22 -21.17 -0.10
C TYR A 99 -14.76 -19.81 -0.69
N VAL A 100 -15.48 -18.74 -0.42
CA VAL A 100 -15.13 -17.38 -0.87
C VAL A 100 -13.82 -16.92 -0.26
N ALA A 101 -13.56 -17.24 1.00
CA ALA A 101 -12.29 -16.94 1.64
C ALA A 101 -11.08 -17.57 0.90
N ARG A 102 -11.25 -18.74 0.25
CA ARG A 102 -10.21 -19.34 -0.62
C ARG A 102 -10.00 -18.53 -1.90
N ILE A 103 -11.07 -18.00 -2.48
CA ILE A 103 -10.98 -17.16 -3.70
C ILE A 103 -10.25 -15.86 -3.37
N ILE A 104 -10.64 -15.17 -2.28
CA ILE A 104 -9.96 -13.95 -1.80
C ILE A 104 -8.48 -14.22 -1.51
N MET A 105 -8.16 -15.35 -0.88
CA MET A 105 -6.77 -15.76 -0.66
C MET A 105 -6.02 -15.92 -1.99
N ALA A 106 -6.59 -16.62 -2.96
CA ALA A 106 -5.96 -16.83 -4.28
C ALA A 106 -5.77 -15.51 -5.04
N SER A 107 -6.76 -14.61 -5.02
CA SER A 107 -6.66 -13.27 -5.61
C SER A 107 -5.54 -12.46 -4.96
N SER A 108 -5.44 -12.52 -3.63
CA SER A 108 -4.39 -11.85 -2.86
C SER A 108 -2.99 -12.39 -3.21
N LEU A 109 -2.85 -13.70 -3.42
CA LEU A 109 -1.60 -14.31 -3.87
C LEU A 109 -1.19 -13.86 -5.27
N ILE A 110 -2.13 -13.81 -6.22
CA ILE A 110 -1.88 -13.33 -7.59
C ILE A 110 -1.46 -11.86 -7.56
N ASN A 111 -2.16 -11.03 -6.79
CA ASN A 111 -1.84 -9.60 -6.63
C ASN A 111 -0.56 -9.31 -5.84
N SER A 112 0.07 -10.33 -5.27
CA SER A 112 1.30 -10.17 -4.49
C SER A 112 2.51 -10.78 -5.17
N VAL A 113 2.43 -12.06 -5.59
CA VAL A 113 3.59 -12.82 -6.10
C VAL A 113 4.11 -12.23 -7.40
N LEU A 114 3.24 -12.06 -8.36
CA LEU A 114 3.63 -11.55 -9.68
C LEU A 114 4.06 -10.08 -9.64
N PRO A 115 3.32 -9.17 -8.97
CA PRO A 115 3.77 -7.79 -8.79
C PRO A 115 5.07 -7.65 -8.00
N ALA A 116 5.28 -8.44 -6.94
CA ALA A 116 6.51 -8.40 -6.17
C ALA A 116 7.74 -8.76 -7.04
N PHE A 117 7.60 -9.80 -7.85
CA PHE A 117 8.66 -10.20 -8.77
C PHE A 117 8.91 -9.11 -9.83
N LEU A 118 7.86 -8.59 -10.46
CA LEU A 118 7.99 -7.58 -11.51
C LEU A 118 8.47 -6.23 -10.97
N SER A 119 8.07 -5.82 -9.77
CA SER A 119 8.45 -4.54 -9.18
C SER A 119 9.96 -4.40 -8.98
N LEU A 120 10.68 -5.50 -8.75
CA LEU A 120 12.15 -5.51 -8.65
C LEU A 120 12.83 -5.03 -9.94
N PHE A 121 12.19 -5.24 -11.08
CA PHE A 121 12.73 -4.90 -12.39
C PHE A 121 12.15 -3.58 -12.93
N ILE A 122 10.92 -3.24 -12.56
CA ILE A 122 10.21 -2.04 -13.04
C ILE A 122 10.95 -0.76 -12.63
N GLY A 123 11.50 -0.69 -11.40
CA GLY A 123 12.25 0.46 -10.92
C GLY A 123 13.41 0.83 -11.86
N PRO A 124 14.44 -0.04 -11.98
CA PRO A 124 15.59 0.21 -12.86
C PRO A 124 15.23 0.37 -14.33
N TRP A 125 14.18 -0.33 -14.79
CA TRP A 125 13.69 -0.19 -16.16
C TRP A 125 13.11 1.20 -16.38
N SER A 126 12.29 1.69 -15.46
CA SER A 126 11.68 3.00 -15.53
C SER A 126 12.68 4.15 -15.45
N ASP A 127 13.83 3.96 -14.77
CA ASP A 127 14.93 4.92 -14.75
C ASP A 127 15.54 5.13 -16.14
N LYS A 128 15.50 4.11 -17.02
CA LYS A 128 16.05 4.16 -18.37
C LYS A 128 15.03 4.58 -19.42
N PHE A 129 13.80 4.10 -19.30
CA PHE A 129 12.77 4.22 -20.34
C PHE A 129 11.66 5.22 -20.00
N GLY A 130 11.69 5.76 -18.78
CA GLY A 130 10.74 6.75 -18.31
C GLY A 130 9.71 6.21 -17.32
N ARG A 131 9.18 7.08 -16.50
CA ARG A 131 8.17 6.77 -15.46
C ARG A 131 6.75 6.66 -16.06
N ARG A 132 6.44 7.55 -16.99
CA ARG A 132 5.11 7.66 -17.61
C ARG A 132 4.63 6.37 -18.32
N PRO A 133 5.43 5.63 -19.09
CA PRO A 133 4.98 4.39 -19.74
C PRO A 133 4.48 3.34 -18.75
N VAL A 134 5.15 3.19 -17.58
CA VAL A 134 4.71 2.27 -16.53
C VAL A 134 3.38 2.73 -15.94
N LEU A 135 3.23 4.03 -15.63
CA LEU A 135 1.98 4.57 -15.10
C LEU A 135 0.82 4.37 -16.08
N VAL A 136 1.00 4.67 -17.36
CA VAL A 136 -0.02 4.43 -18.38
C VAL A 136 -0.41 2.95 -18.45
N ALA A 137 0.57 2.04 -18.41
CA ALA A 137 0.31 0.61 -18.42
C ALA A 137 -0.46 0.14 -17.17
N THR A 138 -0.12 0.64 -15.97
CA THR A 138 -0.81 0.25 -14.73
C THR A 138 -2.24 0.79 -14.66
N PHE A 139 -2.48 2.06 -15.07
CA PHE A 139 -3.85 2.60 -15.15
C PHE A 139 -4.69 1.92 -16.23
N ALA A 140 -4.10 1.57 -17.39
CA ALA A 140 -4.79 0.79 -18.42
C ALA A 140 -5.15 -0.60 -17.93
N ALA A 141 -4.27 -1.23 -17.15
CA ALA A 141 -4.53 -2.54 -16.55
C ALA A 141 -5.62 -2.49 -15.47
N ALA A 142 -5.67 -1.44 -14.64
CA ALA A 142 -6.75 -1.23 -13.68
C ALA A 142 -8.11 -1.06 -14.38
N PHE A 143 -8.16 -0.21 -15.41
CA PHE A 143 -9.35 -0.06 -16.27
C PHE A 143 -9.80 -1.40 -16.86
N LEU A 144 -8.87 -2.16 -17.46
CA LEU A 144 -9.18 -3.46 -18.07
C LEU A 144 -9.70 -4.46 -17.01
N GLY A 145 -9.16 -4.44 -15.80
CA GLY A 145 -9.67 -5.25 -14.69
C GLY A 145 -11.15 -4.98 -14.39
N HIS A 146 -11.54 -3.71 -14.27
CA HIS A 146 -12.94 -3.35 -14.04
C HIS A 146 -13.84 -3.64 -15.26
N VAL A 147 -13.35 -3.52 -16.49
CA VAL A 147 -14.08 -3.95 -17.69
C VAL A 147 -14.35 -5.46 -17.64
N ILE A 148 -13.35 -6.27 -17.34
CA ILE A 148 -13.50 -7.73 -17.20
C ILE A 148 -14.53 -8.05 -16.09
N THR A 149 -14.42 -7.41 -14.92
CA THR A 149 -15.37 -7.60 -13.82
C THR A 149 -16.79 -7.24 -14.23
N SER A 150 -16.97 -6.13 -14.96
CA SER A 150 -18.29 -5.71 -15.46
C SER A 150 -18.90 -6.71 -16.43
N ILE A 151 -18.10 -7.25 -17.35
CA ILE A 151 -18.52 -8.28 -18.31
C ILE A 151 -18.93 -9.56 -17.57
N LEU A 152 -18.09 -10.03 -16.62
CA LEU A 152 -18.39 -11.23 -15.85
C LEU A 152 -19.64 -11.06 -14.99
N ALA A 153 -19.83 -9.89 -14.38
CA ALA A 153 -21.06 -9.57 -13.65
C ALA A 153 -22.29 -9.56 -14.56
N GLY A 154 -22.15 -9.05 -15.79
CA GLY A 154 -23.22 -9.09 -16.80
C GLY A 154 -23.59 -10.53 -17.23
N ILE A 155 -22.61 -11.37 -17.48
CA ILE A 155 -22.82 -12.79 -17.81
C ILE A 155 -23.50 -13.53 -16.65
N SER A 156 -23.07 -13.22 -15.41
CA SER A 156 -23.60 -13.85 -14.20
C SER A 156 -25.07 -13.54 -13.89
N MET A 157 -25.66 -12.51 -14.54
CA MET A 157 -27.10 -12.26 -14.46
C MET A 157 -27.92 -13.17 -15.37
N ALA A 158 -27.33 -13.65 -16.46
CA ALA A 158 -28.00 -14.55 -17.40
C ALA A 158 -27.81 -16.03 -17.03
N THR A 159 -26.66 -16.38 -16.51
CA THR A 159 -26.28 -17.74 -16.12
C THR A 159 -25.36 -17.71 -14.91
N PRO A 160 -25.64 -18.49 -13.84
CA PRO A 160 -24.73 -18.61 -12.71
C PRO A 160 -23.33 -19.05 -13.17
N ILE A 161 -22.30 -18.32 -12.75
CA ILE A 161 -20.91 -18.62 -13.11
C ILE A 161 -20.10 -19.00 -11.88
N ASN A 162 -19.11 -19.88 -12.07
CA ASN A 162 -18.21 -20.23 -10.98
C ASN A 162 -17.43 -18.99 -10.53
N PRO A 163 -17.45 -18.59 -9.24
CA PRO A 163 -16.83 -17.35 -8.77
C PRO A 163 -15.31 -17.30 -8.93
N TRP A 164 -14.60 -18.41 -9.12
CA TRP A 164 -13.17 -18.43 -9.46
C TRP A 164 -12.84 -17.69 -10.75
N VAL A 165 -13.81 -17.54 -11.65
CA VAL A 165 -13.60 -16.80 -12.91
C VAL A 165 -13.30 -15.32 -12.66
N TYR A 166 -13.80 -14.74 -11.57
CA TYR A 166 -13.49 -13.34 -11.22
C TYR A 166 -12.00 -13.08 -10.98
N ILE A 167 -11.21 -14.12 -10.70
CA ILE A 167 -9.75 -14.00 -10.57
C ILE A 167 -9.09 -13.43 -11.85
N ILE A 168 -9.68 -13.68 -13.01
CA ILE A 168 -9.15 -13.18 -14.29
C ILE A 168 -9.06 -11.65 -14.30
N SER A 169 -9.94 -10.95 -13.59
CA SER A 169 -9.95 -9.49 -13.51
C SER A 169 -8.71 -8.90 -12.82
N TYR A 170 -8.05 -9.66 -11.97
CA TYR A 170 -6.82 -9.22 -11.27
C TYR A 170 -5.55 -9.40 -12.12
N ILE A 171 -5.58 -10.24 -13.16
CA ILE A 171 -4.40 -10.59 -13.97
C ILE A 171 -3.80 -9.36 -14.68
N PRO A 172 -4.58 -8.48 -15.35
CA PRO A 172 -4.00 -7.34 -16.05
C PRO A 172 -3.15 -6.45 -15.13
N LEU A 173 -3.68 -6.11 -13.96
CA LEU A 173 -2.97 -5.27 -13.00
C LEU A 173 -1.73 -5.99 -12.41
N ALA A 174 -1.83 -7.29 -12.11
CA ALA A 174 -0.71 -8.07 -11.63
C ALA A 174 0.45 -8.12 -12.64
N LEU A 175 0.17 -8.22 -13.94
CA LEU A 175 1.16 -8.23 -15.02
C LEU A 175 1.90 -6.90 -15.20
N THR A 176 1.35 -5.79 -14.74
CA THR A 176 1.99 -4.46 -14.81
C THR A 176 2.73 -4.08 -13.51
N GLY A 177 2.89 -5.02 -12.58
CA GLY A 177 3.54 -4.80 -11.28
C GLY A 177 2.59 -4.35 -10.17
N GLY A 178 1.28 -4.41 -10.41
CA GLY A 178 0.25 -4.19 -9.40
C GLY A 178 0.21 -2.77 -8.82
N THR A 179 -0.47 -2.64 -7.69
CA THR A 179 -0.52 -1.39 -6.93
C THR A 179 0.84 -0.93 -6.43
N CYS A 180 1.79 -1.86 -6.23
CA CYS A 180 3.16 -1.52 -5.80
C CYS A 180 3.89 -0.71 -6.87
N ALA A 181 3.81 -1.12 -8.14
CA ALA A 181 4.39 -0.36 -9.25
C ALA A 181 3.69 0.99 -9.42
N LEU A 182 2.37 1.03 -9.27
CA LEU A 182 1.58 2.26 -9.34
C LEU A 182 2.07 3.28 -8.30
N ILE A 183 2.16 2.89 -7.03
CA ILE A 183 2.59 3.76 -5.93
C ILE A 183 4.05 4.17 -6.11
N ALA A 184 4.95 3.21 -6.38
CA ALA A 184 6.38 3.47 -6.53
C ALA A 184 6.65 4.45 -7.66
N MET A 185 6.05 4.25 -8.84
CA MET A 185 6.23 5.14 -9.99
C MET A 185 5.61 6.52 -9.76
N SER A 186 4.48 6.60 -9.05
CA SER A 186 3.88 7.87 -8.65
C SER A 186 4.80 8.67 -7.73
N PHE A 187 5.40 8.02 -6.73
CA PHE A 187 6.35 8.67 -5.83
C PHE A 187 7.66 9.07 -6.54
N CYS A 188 8.18 8.22 -7.44
CA CYS A 188 9.34 8.55 -8.25
C CYS A 188 9.05 9.77 -9.14
N LEU A 189 7.94 9.77 -9.89
CA LEU A 189 7.55 10.88 -10.75
C LEU A 189 7.46 12.20 -9.96
N VAL A 190 6.78 12.18 -8.80
CA VAL A 190 6.63 13.36 -7.95
C VAL A 190 7.97 13.81 -7.38
N SER A 191 8.85 12.87 -7.01
CA SER A 191 10.19 13.18 -6.50
C SER A 191 11.08 13.80 -7.57
N ASP A 192 10.99 13.31 -8.82
CA ASP A 192 11.77 13.81 -9.95
C ASP A 192 11.40 15.25 -10.35
N VAL A 193 10.11 15.63 -10.21
CA VAL A 193 9.60 16.97 -10.60
C VAL A 193 9.53 17.95 -9.43
N SER A 194 9.86 17.53 -8.21
CA SER A 194 9.77 18.36 -6.99
C SER A 194 11.13 18.85 -6.54
N ASP A 195 11.19 20.12 -6.11
CA ASP A 195 12.37 20.67 -5.45
C ASP A 195 12.55 20.03 -4.06
N GLU A 196 13.78 20.01 -3.53
CA GLU A 196 14.09 19.39 -2.23
C GLU A 196 13.20 19.90 -1.10
N GLY A 197 12.93 21.19 -1.02
CA GLY A 197 12.07 21.79 0.00
C GLY A 197 10.58 21.50 -0.15
N GLY A 198 10.11 21.23 -1.38
CA GLY A 198 8.70 20.96 -1.70
C GLY A 198 8.34 19.48 -1.81
N ARG A 199 9.33 18.60 -1.95
CA ARG A 199 9.15 17.15 -2.19
C ARG A 199 8.29 16.47 -1.13
N ALA A 200 8.60 16.68 0.15
CA ALA A 200 7.87 16.09 1.26
C ALA A 200 6.38 16.49 1.27
N ARG A 201 6.09 17.79 0.98
CA ARG A 201 4.72 18.28 0.89
C ARG A 201 3.96 17.65 -0.26
N ARG A 202 4.58 17.48 -1.42
CA ARG A 202 3.95 16.86 -2.59
C ARG A 202 3.70 15.36 -2.39
N LEU A 203 4.65 14.63 -1.81
CA LEU A 203 4.44 13.22 -1.44
C LEU A 203 3.30 13.06 -0.44
N PHE A 204 3.17 13.97 0.53
CA PHE A 204 2.05 13.99 1.46
C PHE A 204 0.70 14.24 0.74
N LEU A 205 0.66 15.12 -0.28
CA LEU A 205 -0.56 15.33 -1.09
C LEU A 205 -0.94 14.08 -1.90
N VAL A 206 0.03 13.34 -2.42
CA VAL A 206 -0.20 12.06 -3.11
C VAL A 206 -0.82 11.03 -2.16
N GLU A 207 -0.24 10.84 -0.97
CA GLU A 207 -0.81 9.95 0.04
C GLU A 207 -2.20 10.41 0.50
N GLY A 208 -2.39 11.73 0.66
CA GLY A 208 -3.68 12.33 0.98
C GLY A 208 -4.72 12.05 -0.10
N ALA A 209 -4.37 12.17 -1.37
CA ALA A 209 -5.28 11.88 -2.48
C ALA A 209 -5.71 10.41 -2.49
N MET A 210 -4.78 9.48 -2.26
CA MET A 210 -5.08 8.05 -2.13
C MET A 210 -6.01 7.76 -0.94
N GLY A 211 -5.70 8.33 0.23
CA GLY A 211 -6.50 8.16 1.45
C GLY A 211 -7.91 8.73 1.33
N ILE A 212 -8.04 9.96 0.83
CA ILE A 212 -9.33 10.62 0.62
C ILE A 212 -10.13 9.88 -0.48
N GLY A 213 -9.47 9.40 -1.54
CA GLY A 213 -10.10 8.59 -2.58
C GLY A 213 -10.71 7.32 -2.00
N THR A 214 -9.96 6.59 -1.18
CA THR A 214 -10.45 5.39 -0.47
C THR A 214 -11.63 5.72 0.45
N LEU A 215 -11.55 6.82 1.20
CA LEU A 215 -12.62 7.28 2.07
C LEU A 215 -13.91 7.56 1.30
N VAL A 216 -13.82 8.36 0.24
CA VAL A 216 -14.97 8.72 -0.62
C VAL A 216 -15.56 7.47 -1.27
N GLY A 217 -14.72 6.59 -1.85
CA GLY A 217 -15.16 5.34 -2.47
C GLY A 217 -15.94 4.45 -1.50
N ASN A 218 -15.44 4.27 -0.27
CA ASN A 218 -16.16 3.52 0.75
C ASN A 218 -17.50 4.17 1.13
N LEU A 219 -17.56 5.50 1.28
CA LEU A 219 -18.80 6.19 1.66
C LEU A 219 -19.89 6.06 0.60
N ILE A 220 -19.55 6.13 -0.69
CA ILE A 220 -20.53 6.12 -1.78
C ILE A 220 -20.90 4.72 -2.28
N ALA A 221 -20.10 3.68 -1.94
CA ALA A 221 -20.22 2.34 -2.49
C ALA A 221 -21.63 1.75 -2.34
N SER A 222 -22.20 1.79 -1.13
CA SER A 222 -23.52 1.24 -0.86
C SER A 222 -24.65 2.02 -1.55
N TYR A 223 -24.51 3.35 -1.65
CA TYR A 223 -25.51 4.19 -2.33
C TYR A 223 -25.53 3.95 -3.83
N ILE A 224 -24.35 3.84 -4.45
CA ILE A 224 -24.22 3.52 -5.87
C ILE A 224 -24.76 2.10 -6.13
N LEU A 225 -24.42 1.12 -5.27
CA LEU A 225 -24.93 -0.23 -5.40
C LEU A 225 -26.47 -0.27 -5.35
N ALA A 226 -27.09 0.44 -4.40
CA ALA A 226 -28.54 0.50 -4.27
C ALA A 226 -29.21 1.19 -5.47
N ALA A 227 -28.56 2.18 -6.08
CA ALA A 227 -29.11 2.94 -7.21
C ALA A 227 -28.90 2.25 -8.57
N THR A 228 -27.79 1.54 -8.79
CA THR A 228 -27.37 1.06 -10.11
C THR A 228 -27.17 -0.46 -10.21
N GLY A 229 -27.26 -1.14 -9.05
CA GLY A 229 -26.94 -2.58 -8.97
C GLY A 229 -25.45 -2.88 -9.13
N THR A 230 -25.10 -4.15 -9.07
CA THR A 230 -23.71 -4.64 -9.06
C THR A 230 -22.94 -4.25 -10.34
N ILE A 231 -23.57 -4.41 -11.53
CA ILE A 231 -22.94 -4.07 -12.81
C ILE A 231 -22.66 -2.57 -12.88
N GLY A 232 -23.64 -1.73 -12.46
CA GLY A 232 -23.50 -0.29 -12.47
C GLY A 232 -22.30 0.19 -11.65
N VAL A 233 -22.04 -0.43 -10.50
CA VAL A 233 -20.87 -0.14 -9.66
C VAL A 233 -19.58 -0.40 -10.42
N PHE A 234 -19.44 -1.55 -11.10
CA PHE A 234 -18.20 -1.89 -11.83
C PHE A 234 -18.01 -1.03 -13.06
N VAL A 235 -19.09 -0.67 -13.78
CA VAL A 235 -19.03 0.26 -14.92
C VAL A 235 -18.60 1.66 -14.46
N ILE A 236 -19.14 2.15 -13.35
CA ILE A 236 -18.75 3.45 -12.79
C ILE A 236 -17.28 3.42 -12.35
N ALA A 237 -16.84 2.36 -11.65
CA ALA A 237 -15.44 2.20 -11.26
C ALA A 237 -14.51 2.17 -12.51
N GLY A 238 -14.88 1.39 -13.53
CA GLY A 238 -14.13 1.35 -14.79
C GLY A 238 -14.11 2.71 -15.50
N SER A 239 -15.21 3.47 -15.49
CA SER A 239 -15.23 4.80 -16.08
C SER A 239 -14.31 5.79 -15.36
N MET A 240 -14.20 5.70 -14.02
CA MET A 240 -13.26 6.50 -13.24
C MET A 240 -11.81 6.17 -13.60
N ASP A 241 -11.48 4.87 -13.74
CA ASP A 241 -10.14 4.45 -14.17
C ASP A 241 -9.83 4.85 -15.60
N LEU A 242 -10.82 4.83 -16.50
CA LEU A 242 -10.65 5.34 -17.86
C LEU A 242 -10.33 6.84 -17.87
N VAL A 243 -11.05 7.63 -17.07
CA VAL A 243 -10.77 9.07 -16.92
C VAL A 243 -9.38 9.29 -16.35
N ALA A 244 -8.98 8.51 -15.34
CA ALA A 244 -7.65 8.57 -14.76
C ALA A 244 -6.55 8.20 -15.79
N LEU A 245 -6.77 7.16 -16.60
CA LEU A 245 -5.88 6.74 -17.69
C LEU A 245 -5.72 7.86 -18.73
N LEU A 246 -6.83 8.42 -19.19
CA LEU A 246 -6.82 9.51 -20.18
C LEU A 246 -6.12 10.75 -19.59
N TYR A 247 -6.35 11.05 -18.32
CA TYR A 247 -5.66 12.14 -17.64
C TYR A 247 -4.15 11.93 -17.62
N ILE A 248 -3.68 10.73 -17.25
CA ILE A 248 -2.24 10.38 -17.24
C ILE A 248 -1.68 10.47 -18.68
N ALA A 249 -2.40 9.93 -19.67
CA ALA A 249 -1.96 9.89 -21.05
C ALA A 249 -1.87 11.30 -21.71
N ILE A 250 -2.71 12.24 -21.29
CA ILE A 250 -2.78 13.57 -21.91
C ILE A 250 -1.95 14.60 -21.14
N PHE A 251 -2.12 14.66 -19.80
CA PHE A 251 -1.61 15.75 -18.97
C PHE A 251 -0.28 15.44 -18.27
N VAL A 252 -0.01 14.17 -17.94
CA VAL A 252 1.22 13.80 -17.25
C VAL A 252 2.36 13.68 -18.26
N THR A 253 3.38 14.54 -18.10
CA THR A 253 4.58 14.51 -18.95
C THR A 253 5.65 13.63 -18.34
N GLU A 254 6.56 13.10 -19.19
CA GLU A 254 7.71 12.35 -18.70
C GLU A 254 8.62 13.25 -17.85
N SER A 255 9.06 12.72 -16.69
CA SER A 255 9.93 13.43 -15.76
C SER A 255 11.40 13.32 -16.12
N LEU A 256 11.79 12.24 -16.80
CA LEU A 256 13.16 11.96 -17.15
C LEU A 256 13.48 12.37 -18.58
N ASN A 257 14.68 12.93 -18.80
CA ASN A 257 15.22 13.17 -20.15
C ASN A 257 15.73 11.85 -20.73
N VAL A 258 14.79 11.03 -21.21
CA VAL A 258 15.11 9.76 -21.84
C VAL A 258 15.76 10.02 -23.22
N LYS A 259 17.10 9.85 -23.32
CA LYS A 259 17.74 9.75 -24.63
C LYS A 259 17.22 8.50 -25.30
N HIS A 260 16.50 8.65 -26.40
CA HIS A 260 15.99 7.57 -27.26
C HIS A 260 17.17 6.82 -27.92
N GLU A 261 17.91 6.05 -27.12
CA GLU A 261 18.75 5.01 -27.71
C GLU A 261 17.82 3.89 -28.15
N ARG A 262 17.73 3.71 -29.48
CA ARG A 262 17.07 2.58 -30.13
C ARG A 262 17.80 1.27 -29.77
N THR A 263 17.67 0.82 -28.55
CA THR A 263 18.26 -0.46 -28.11
C THR A 263 17.30 -1.58 -28.48
N LYS A 264 17.77 -2.49 -29.32
CA LYS A 264 17.01 -3.60 -29.92
C LYS A 264 16.42 -4.65 -28.96
N SER A 265 16.50 -4.47 -27.64
CA SER A 265 16.03 -5.49 -26.69
C SER A 265 15.59 -4.91 -25.34
N HIS A 266 14.43 -4.21 -25.33
CA HIS A 266 13.80 -3.73 -24.10
C HIS A 266 13.52 -4.86 -23.10
N VAL A 267 13.17 -6.07 -23.56
CA VAL A 267 12.83 -7.22 -22.73
C VAL A 267 14.06 -7.87 -22.07
N ARG A 268 15.19 -7.92 -22.77
CA ARG A 268 16.43 -8.54 -22.21
C ARG A 268 17.07 -7.66 -21.12
N GLU A 269 16.87 -6.35 -21.18
CA GLU A 269 17.35 -5.42 -20.16
C GLU A 269 16.47 -5.40 -18.92
N PHE A 270 15.22 -5.87 -19.01
CA PHE A 270 14.29 -5.91 -17.90
C PHE A 270 14.77 -6.89 -16.80
N PHE A 271 15.29 -8.07 -17.15
CA PHE A 271 15.65 -9.13 -16.20
C PHE A 271 17.17 -9.13 -15.85
N LYS A 272 17.69 -8.10 -15.19
CA LYS A 272 19.08 -8.08 -14.66
C LYS A 272 19.11 -8.40 -13.16
N PHE A 273 19.60 -9.60 -12.82
CA PHE A 273 19.66 -10.10 -11.43
C PHE A 273 20.80 -9.53 -10.57
N ASP A 274 21.79 -8.85 -11.17
CA ASP A 274 22.94 -8.31 -10.43
C ASP A 274 22.52 -7.29 -9.35
N LEU A 275 21.46 -6.54 -9.59
CA LEU A 275 20.93 -5.55 -8.64
C LEU A 275 20.41 -6.22 -7.36
N ILE A 276 19.71 -7.35 -7.48
CA ILE A 276 19.16 -8.10 -6.35
C ILE A 276 20.30 -8.62 -5.47
N ARG A 277 21.39 -9.09 -6.07
CA ARG A 277 22.58 -9.55 -5.34
C ARG A 277 23.22 -8.44 -4.52
N ASP A 278 23.30 -7.23 -5.05
CA ASP A 278 23.83 -6.06 -4.36
C ASP A 278 22.94 -5.59 -3.20
N LEU A 279 21.61 -5.64 -3.36
CA LEU A 279 20.65 -5.33 -2.29
C LEU A 279 20.84 -6.28 -1.11
N VAL A 280 20.91 -7.59 -1.37
CA VAL A 280 21.10 -8.62 -0.33
C VAL A 280 22.46 -8.45 0.37
N LYS A 281 23.54 -8.20 -0.38
CA LYS A 281 24.86 -7.94 0.19
C LYS A 281 24.86 -6.74 1.13
N THR A 282 24.16 -5.66 0.80
CA THR A 282 24.06 -4.45 1.64
C THR A 282 23.36 -4.74 2.98
N CYS A 283 22.30 -5.55 2.96
CA CYS A 283 21.59 -5.97 4.19
C CYS A 283 22.44 -6.90 5.08
N LEU A 284 23.32 -7.71 4.47
CA LEU A 284 24.20 -8.67 5.17
C LEU A 284 25.53 -8.07 5.61
N LYS A 285 25.86 -6.83 5.21
CA LYS A 285 27.12 -6.16 5.54
C LYS A 285 27.31 -6.09 7.07
N ARG A 286 28.50 -6.47 7.54
CA ARG A 286 28.87 -6.34 8.97
C ARG A 286 29.05 -4.86 9.30
N ARG A 287 28.42 -4.42 10.41
CA ARG A 287 28.45 -3.04 10.90
C ARG A 287 28.94 -3.03 12.36
N PRO A 288 29.65 -1.97 12.79
CA PRO A 288 30.09 -1.82 14.17
C PRO A 288 28.90 -1.62 15.13
N HIS A 289 29.10 -1.74 16.42
CA HIS A 289 28.20 -1.36 17.52
C HIS A 289 26.77 -1.94 17.49
N TYR A 290 26.58 -3.22 17.12
CA TYR A 290 25.25 -3.87 17.09
C TYR A 290 24.25 -3.28 16.08
N ASP A 291 24.63 -2.27 15.28
CA ASP A 291 23.72 -1.58 14.33
C ASP A 291 23.05 -2.54 13.35
N ARG A 292 23.77 -3.62 12.98
CA ARG A 292 23.16 -4.67 12.14
C ARG A 292 21.97 -5.33 12.81
N GLY A 293 22.04 -5.67 14.10
CA GLY A 293 20.94 -6.28 14.85
C GLY A 293 19.75 -5.33 14.96
N ILE A 294 20.02 -4.04 15.20
CA ILE A 294 19.00 -3.00 15.30
C ILE A 294 18.25 -2.85 13.96
N ILE A 295 18.98 -2.79 12.84
CA ILE A 295 18.39 -2.71 11.50
C ILE A 295 17.46 -3.91 11.23
N TRP A 296 17.92 -5.13 11.52
CA TRP A 296 17.11 -6.34 11.32
C TRP A 296 15.83 -6.35 12.19
N CYS A 297 15.90 -5.89 13.43
CA CYS A 297 14.72 -5.80 14.29
C CYS A 297 13.71 -4.75 13.78
N ILE A 298 14.18 -3.59 13.30
CA ILE A 298 13.31 -2.58 12.69
C ILE A 298 12.70 -3.11 11.40
N MET A 299 13.48 -3.78 10.54
CA MET A 299 12.99 -4.43 9.34
C MET A 299 11.92 -5.47 9.66
N PHE A 300 12.15 -6.32 10.66
CA PHE A 300 11.18 -7.29 11.13
C PHE A 300 9.87 -6.61 11.59
N ALA A 301 9.94 -5.54 12.39
CA ALA A 301 8.77 -4.82 12.85
C ALA A 301 7.98 -4.17 11.69
N LEU A 302 8.66 -3.62 10.67
CA LEU A 302 8.03 -3.07 9.48
C LEU A 302 7.33 -4.14 8.63
N ILE A 303 8.01 -5.27 8.39
CA ILE A 303 7.47 -6.38 7.62
C ILE A 303 6.30 -7.03 8.34
N SER A 304 6.43 -7.26 9.66
CA SER A 304 5.37 -7.86 10.47
C SER A 304 4.12 -6.98 10.56
N THR A 305 4.27 -5.65 10.60
CA THR A 305 3.13 -4.71 10.53
C THR A 305 2.37 -4.87 9.21
N THR A 306 3.08 -4.93 8.08
CA THR A 306 2.45 -5.15 6.77
C THR A 306 1.83 -6.54 6.67
N PHE A 307 2.50 -7.57 7.21
CA PHE A 307 1.98 -8.93 7.27
C PHE A 307 0.61 -8.98 7.97
N VAL A 308 0.48 -8.33 9.12
CA VAL A 308 -0.79 -8.25 9.85
C VAL A 308 -1.83 -7.49 9.06
N GLN A 309 -1.51 -6.30 8.55
CA GLN A 309 -2.47 -5.46 7.81
C GLN A 309 -3.02 -6.17 6.58
N GLN A 310 -2.17 -6.83 5.79
CA GLN A 310 -2.58 -7.57 4.61
C GLN A 310 -3.38 -8.82 4.96
N GLY A 311 -2.98 -9.52 6.03
CA GLY A 311 -3.71 -10.70 6.52
C GLY A 311 -5.12 -10.35 7.00
N GLU A 312 -5.25 -9.31 7.83
CA GLU A 312 -6.55 -8.83 8.30
C GLU A 312 -7.45 -8.35 7.15
N ALA A 313 -6.89 -7.65 6.16
CA ALA A 313 -7.64 -7.15 5.01
C ALA A 313 -8.34 -8.27 4.22
N ASN A 314 -7.76 -9.47 4.17
CA ASN A 314 -8.36 -10.62 3.47
C ASN A 314 -9.62 -11.17 4.16
N VAL A 315 -9.75 -11.03 5.48
CA VAL A 315 -10.82 -11.71 6.24
C VAL A 315 -11.76 -10.75 6.96
N ILE A 316 -11.39 -9.48 7.15
CA ILE A 316 -12.16 -8.52 7.97
C ILE A 316 -13.60 -8.33 7.49
N TYR A 317 -13.82 -8.26 6.18
CA TYR A 317 -15.17 -8.09 5.63
C TYR A 317 -16.05 -9.29 5.95
N LEU A 318 -15.56 -10.49 5.68
CA LEU A 318 -16.28 -11.73 5.97
C LEU A 318 -16.55 -11.90 7.49
N PHE A 319 -15.55 -11.56 8.31
CA PHE A 319 -15.68 -11.59 9.77
C PHE A 319 -16.78 -10.63 10.28
N LEU A 320 -16.74 -9.37 9.86
CA LEU A 320 -17.72 -8.37 10.31
C LEU A 320 -19.13 -8.72 9.83
N ARG A 321 -19.22 -9.23 8.61
CA ARG A 321 -20.46 -9.68 8.01
C ARG A 321 -21.04 -10.89 8.72
N ASN A 322 -20.22 -11.86 9.10
CA ASN A 322 -20.65 -13.06 9.81
C ASN A 322 -21.01 -12.76 11.27
N LYS A 323 -20.10 -12.11 12.02
CA LYS A 323 -20.23 -11.94 13.47
C LYS A 323 -21.28 -10.92 13.87
N PHE A 324 -21.40 -9.81 13.12
CA PHE A 324 -22.27 -8.69 13.46
C PHE A 324 -23.41 -8.48 12.47
N ASN A 325 -23.57 -9.36 11.48
CA ASN A 325 -24.62 -9.29 10.44
C ASN A 325 -24.65 -7.95 9.67
N LEU A 326 -23.47 -7.35 9.43
CA LEU A 326 -23.39 -6.05 8.80
C LEU A 326 -23.90 -6.10 7.36
N THR A 327 -24.67 -5.07 7.00
CA THR A 327 -24.92 -4.72 5.59
C THR A 327 -23.67 -4.11 4.97
N LEU A 328 -23.63 -4.08 3.63
CA LEU A 328 -22.55 -3.40 2.92
C LEU A 328 -22.42 -1.93 3.35
N GLN A 329 -23.54 -1.22 3.52
CA GLN A 329 -23.56 0.16 3.96
C GLN A 329 -22.89 0.36 5.32
N GLN A 330 -23.20 -0.50 6.28
CA GLN A 330 -22.60 -0.45 7.62
C GLN A 330 -21.10 -0.73 7.58
N PHE A 331 -20.67 -1.70 6.76
CA PHE A 331 -19.26 -2.03 6.57
C PHE A 331 -18.49 -0.87 5.93
N THR A 332 -19.00 -0.32 4.83
CA THR A 332 -18.31 0.78 4.12
C THR A 332 -18.27 2.06 4.96
N THR A 333 -19.35 2.33 5.73
CA THR A 333 -19.37 3.43 6.72
C THR A 333 -18.35 3.19 7.82
N TYR A 334 -18.25 1.96 8.36
CA TYR A 334 -17.25 1.60 9.36
C TYR A 334 -15.81 1.82 8.84
N ASN A 335 -15.53 1.37 7.62
CA ASN A 335 -14.23 1.59 6.98
C ASN A 335 -13.90 3.08 6.85
N ALA A 336 -14.86 3.88 6.36
CA ALA A 336 -14.69 5.31 6.19
C ALA A 336 -14.42 6.02 7.53
N VAL A 337 -15.20 5.71 8.56
CA VAL A 337 -15.00 6.27 9.92
C VAL A 337 -13.66 5.85 10.50
N THR A 338 -13.24 4.59 10.31
CA THR A 338 -11.96 4.09 10.80
C THR A 338 -10.79 4.80 10.11
N ILE A 339 -10.87 5.06 8.80
CA ILE A 339 -9.87 5.83 8.06
C ILE A 339 -9.79 7.26 8.62
N CYS A 340 -10.93 7.92 8.84
CA CYS A 340 -10.97 9.25 9.44
C CYS A 340 -10.34 9.28 10.84
N ILE A 341 -10.69 8.33 11.71
CA ILE A 341 -10.11 8.23 13.06
C ILE A 341 -8.58 8.09 12.98
N LYS A 342 -8.08 7.20 12.11
CA LYS A 342 -6.64 6.98 11.93
C LYS A 342 -5.94 8.22 11.36
N MET A 343 -6.48 8.85 10.32
CA MET A 343 -5.86 10.04 9.70
C MET A 343 -5.79 11.22 10.68
N VAL A 344 -6.91 11.57 11.30
CA VAL A 344 -6.98 12.69 12.26
C VAL A 344 -6.18 12.37 13.52
N GLY A 345 -6.35 11.17 14.06
CA GLY A 345 -5.65 10.73 15.27
C GLY A 345 -4.13 10.70 15.10
N CYS A 346 -3.63 10.16 13.98
CA CYS A 346 -2.19 10.16 13.66
C CYS A 346 -1.63 11.58 13.56
N GLY A 347 -2.35 12.50 12.88
CA GLY A 347 -1.92 13.89 12.75
C GLY A 347 -1.83 14.60 14.11
N LEU A 348 -2.88 14.47 14.92
CA LEU A 348 -2.95 15.10 16.25
C LEU A 348 -1.87 14.57 17.20
N ILE A 349 -1.69 13.25 17.27
CA ILE A 349 -0.72 12.68 18.20
C ILE A 349 0.72 12.95 17.75
N LEU A 350 0.98 12.97 16.44
CA LEU A 350 2.30 13.33 15.93
C LEU A 350 2.65 14.78 16.29
N LEU A 351 1.71 15.69 16.13
CA LEU A 351 1.87 17.08 16.54
C LEU A 351 2.14 17.15 18.06
N LEU A 352 1.33 16.49 18.87
CA LEU A 352 1.46 16.49 20.33
C LEU A 352 2.81 15.93 20.77
N LEU A 353 3.16 14.74 20.33
CA LEU A 353 4.36 14.03 20.82
C LEU A 353 5.66 14.63 20.28
N ARG A 354 5.67 15.08 19.00
CA ARG A 354 6.89 15.58 18.36
C ARG A 354 7.10 17.07 18.58
N VAL A 355 6.05 17.88 18.49
CA VAL A 355 6.15 19.33 18.61
C VAL A 355 6.10 19.76 20.09
N LEU A 356 5.11 19.25 20.85
CA LEU A 356 4.90 19.69 22.24
C LEU A 356 5.86 18.99 23.19
N PHE A 357 5.95 17.64 23.15
CA PHE A 357 6.76 16.84 24.07
C PHE A 357 8.17 16.51 23.56
N LYS A 358 8.51 16.84 22.31
CA LYS A 358 9.80 16.53 21.66
C LYS A 358 10.25 15.09 21.87
N ALA A 359 9.28 14.15 21.87
CA ALA A 359 9.52 12.74 22.13
C ALA A 359 10.47 12.12 21.07
N PRO A 360 11.39 11.21 21.47
CA PRO A 360 12.25 10.51 20.53
C PRO A 360 11.42 9.66 19.56
N LEU A 361 11.87 9.54 18.30
CA LEU A 361 11.17 8.79 17.24
C LEU A 361 10.84 7.35 17.66
N ILE A 362 11.79 6.69 18.32
CA ILE A 362 11.63 5.31 18.79
C ILE A 362 10.50 5.15 19.82
N VAL A 363 10.33 6.14 20.73
CA VAL A 363 9.24 6.13 21.71
C VAL A 363 7.89 6.30 21.02
N VAL A 364 7.83 7.18 20.02
CA VAL A 364 6.60 7.36 19.22
C VAL A 364 6.25 6.09 18.47
N ALA A 365 7.24 5.38 17.90
CA ALA A 365 7.04 4.09 17.24
C ALA A 365 6.55 3.02 18.24
N MET A 366 7.10 2.96 19.44
CA MET A 366 6.65 2.04 20.50
C MET A 366 5.20 2.29 20.90
N LEU A 367 4.78 3.56 21.04
CA LEU A 367 3.37 3.91 21.31
C LEU A 367 2.47 3.52 20.14
N GLY A 368 2.95 3.64 18.89
CA GLY A 368 2.25 3.15 17.70
C GLY A 368 2.02 1.63 17.72
N LEU A 369 3.07 0.84 18.08
CA LEU A 369 2.96 -0.61 18.22
C LEU A 369 2.00 -1.02 19.34
N LEU A 370 2.05 -0.30 20.47
CA LEU A 370 1.11 -0.52 21.58
C LEU A 370 -0.33 -0.22 21.16
N GLY A 371 -0.55 0.83 20.35
CA GLY A 371 -1.83 1.13 19.74
C GLY A 371 -2.34 -0.01 18.84
N CYS A 372 -1.48 -0.57 17.96
CA CYS A 372 -1.83 -1.73 17.14
C CYS A 372 -2.18 -2.97 17.99
N LEU A 373 -1.41 -3.22 19.05
CA LEU A 373 -1.66 -4.32 19.97
C LEU A 373 -3.02 -4.18 20.66
N THR A 374 -3.34 -3.00 21.20
CA THR A 374 -4.62 -2.73 21.87
C THR A 374 -5.80 -2.81 20.90
N ASP A 375 -5.66 -2.28 19.66
CA ASP A 375 -6.67 -2.42 18.60
C ASP A 375 -6.99 -3.89 18.33
N SER A 376 -5.97 -4.71 18.09
CA SER A 376 -6.13 -6.15 17.80
C SER A 376 -6.75 -6.91 18.97
N LEU A 377 -6.36 -6.62 20.21
CA LEU A 377 -6.94 -7.26 21.40
C LEU A 377 -8.41 -6.92 21.59
N ILE A 378 -8.79 -5.63 21.46
CA ILE A 378 -10.19 -5.22 21.59
C ILE A 378 -11.03 -5.86 20.48
N ARG A 379 -10.56 -5.88 19.24
CA ARG A 379 -11.27 -6.51 18.12
C ARG A 379 -11.46 -8.01 18.30
N SER A 380 -10.46 -8.70 18.84
CA SER A 380 -10.57 -10.15 19.10
C SER A 380 -11.67 -10.44 20.10
N LEU A 381 -11.77 -9.65 21.18
CA LEU A 381 -12.72 -9.82 22.27
C LEU A 381 -14.09 -9.16 22.01
N ALA A 382 -14.23 -8.40 20.92
CA ALA A 382 -15.43 -7.65 20.61
C ALA A 382 -16.68 -8.57 20.51
N GLN A 383 -17.69 -8.30 21.33
CA GLN A 383 -18.99 -8.99 21.30
C GLN A 383 -20.09 -8.13 20.65
N ALA A 384 -19.92 -6.80 20.66
CA ALA A 384 -20.83 -5.85 20.07
C ALA A 384 -20.12 -4.98 19.03
N PHE A 385 -20.85 -4.56 17.99
CA PHE A 385 -20.26 -3.81 16.87
C PHE A 385 -19.63 -2.48 17.29
N TRP A 386 -20.20 -1.76 18.26
CA TRP A 386 -19.61 -0.51 18.75
C TRP A 386 -18.18 -0.67 19.30
N GLN A 387 -17.83 -1.87 19.80
CA GLN A 387 -16.48 -2.16 20.29
C GLN A 387 -15.44 -2.15 19.17
N MET A 388 -15.83 -2.35 17.92
CA MET A 388 -14.95 -2.21 16.75
C MET A 388 -14.57 -0.75 16.52
N TYR A 389 -15.45 0.20 16.79
CA TYR A 389 -15.12 1.63 16.80
C TYR A 389 -14.23 2.00 17.98
N LEU A 390 -14.50 1.45 19.17
CA LEU A 390 -13.64 1.63 20.33
C LEU A 390 -12.21 1.13 20.05
N ALA A 391 -12.07 -0.03 19.40
CA ALA A 391 -10.77 -0.54 18.98
C ALA A 391 -10.05 0.45 18.06
N ALA A 392 -10.73 0.99 17.05
CA ALA A 392 -10.16 1.99 16.16
C ALA A 392 -9.72 3.27 16.88
N ILE A 393 -10.50 3.71 17.89
CA ILE A 393 -10.16 4.87 18.73
C ILE A 393 -8.95 4.56 19.62
N CYS A 394 -8.89 3.40 20.27
CA CYS A 394 -7.74 3.01 21.09
C CYS A 394 -6.47 2.77 20.23
N GLY A 395 -6.66 2.29 19.00
CA GLY A 395 -5.60 1.94 18.06
C GLY A 395 -5.18 3.04 17.09
N PHE A 396 -5.70 4.27 17.21
CA PHE A 396 -5.42 5.34 16.24
C PHE A 396 -3.92 5.67 16.09
N MET A 397 -3.14 5.47 17.15
CA MET A 397 -1.68 5.63 17.12
C MET A 397 -0.97 4.63 16.20
N GLY A 398 -1.60 3.51 15.86
CA GLY A 398 -1.02 2.47 15.02
C GLY A 398 -0.58 2.95 13.63
N GLY A 399 -1.25 3.96 13.08
CA GLY A 399 -0.89 4.55 11.79
C GLY A 399 0.48 5.25 11.77
N ILE A 400 1.01 5.65 12.92
CA ILE A 400 2.32 6.33 13.03
C ILE A 400 3.48 5.33 13.05
N ASN A 401 3.21 4.07 13.37
CA ASN A 401 4.25 3.06 13.59
C ASN A 401 5.22 2.94 12.40
N SER A 402 4.72 2.72 11.19
CA SER A 402 5.53 2.51 9.99
C SER A 402 6.41 3.72 9.66
N PRO A 403 5.91 4.97 9.53
CA PRO A 403 6.75 6.11 9.22
C PRO A 403 7.78 6.43 10.32
N MET A 404 7.45 6.17 11.60
CA MET A 404 8.43 6.41 12.67
C MET A 404 9.54 5.38 12.67
N LEU A 405 9.25 4.10 12.45
CA LEU A 405 10.28 3.06 12.31
C LEU A 405 11.18 3.31 11.09
N GLN A 406 10.60 3.75 9.98
CA GLN A 406 11.37 4.16 8.79
C GLN A 406 12.28 5.36 9.09
N ALA A 407 11.79 6.36 9.82
CA ALA A 407 12.61 7.51 10.21
C ALA A 407 13.75 7.14 11.19
N VAL A 408 13.51 6.20 12.12
CA VAL A 408 14.57 5.65 12.99
C VAL A 408 15.62 4.92 12.15
N LEU A 409 15.18 4.09 11.21
CA LEU A 409 16.05 3.35 10.30
C LEU A 409 16.93 4.31 9.46
N ALA A 410 16.33 5.39 8.94
CA ALA A 410 17.05 6.40 8.18
C ALA A 410 18.17 7.09 8.98
N GLY A 411 18.00 7.24 10.29
CA GLY A 411 19.02 7.81 11.17
C GLY A 411 20.16 6.84 11.53
N LEU A 412 20.01 5.53 11.24
CA LEU A 412 21.01 4.50 11.58
C LEU A 412 21.85 4.05 10.37
N VAL A 413 21.47 4.46 9.17
CA VAL A 413 22.06 3.99 7.92
C VAL A 413 22.68 5.16 7.15
N GLU A 414 23.83 4.92 6.50
CA GLU A 414 24.45 5.90 5.62
C GLU A 414 23.52 6.27 4.46
N ALA A 415 23.51 7.55 4.07
CA ALA A 415 22.65 8.05 2.99
C ALA A 415 22.78 7.27 1.67
N THR A 416 23.97 6.72 1.37
CA THR A 416 24.28 5.92 0.18
C THR A 416 23.67 4.52 0.20
N GLU A 417 23.35 3.97 1.38
CA GLU A 417 22.83 2.61 1.56
C GLU A 417 21.33 2.59 1.89
N ILE A 418 20.77 3.74 2.29
CA ILE A 418 19.38 3.84 2.77
C ILE A 418 18.37 3.38 1.70
N GLY A 419 18.59 3.79 0.45
CA GLY A 419 17.74 3.39 -0.69
C GLY A 419 17.71 1.88 -0.92
N LYS A 420 18.88 1.22 -0.75
CA LYS A 420 19.00 -0.24 -0.91
C LYS A 420 18.22 -0.99 0.17
N ILE A 421 18.30 -0.53 1.43
CA ILE A 421 17.59 -1.15 2.55
C ILE A 421 16.08 -0.95 2.40
N TYR A 422 15.62 0.24 2.01
CA TYR A 422 14.19 0.48 1.73
C TYR A 422 13.69 -0.38 0.58
N ALA A 423 14.48 -0.59 -0.47
CA ALA A 423 14.10 -1.47 -1.57
C ALA A 423 13.88 -2.92 -1.09
N VAL A 424 14.75 -3.43 -0.21
CA VAL A 424 14.57 -4.77 0.39
C VAL A 424 13.32 -4.82 1.27
N ILE A 425 13.09 -3.83 2.12
CA ILE A 425 11.89 -3.76 2.96
C ILE A 425 10.63 -3.76 2.09
N SER A 426 10.57 -2.89 1.09
CA SER A 426 9.42 -2.80 0.19
C SER A 426 9.15 -4.10 -0.58
N SER A 427 10.22 -4.77 -1.03
CA SER A 427 10.10 -6.08 -1.69
C SER A 427 9.53 -7.14 -0.75
N LEU A 428 10.01 -7.20 0.50
CA LEU A 428 9.51 -8.15 1.50
C LEU A 428 8.08 -7.81 1.95
N GLN A 429 7.75 -6.52 2.05
CA GLN A 429 6.37 -6.08 2.33
C GLN A 429 5.41 -6.46 1.20
N THR A 430 5.84 -6.35 -0.05
CA THR A 430 5.05 -6.76 -1.22
C THR A 430 4.84 -8.28 -1.27
N LEU A 431 5.80 -9.06 -0.79
CA LEU A 431 5.68 -10.53 -0.67
C LEU A 431 4.89 -10.97 0.57
N SER A 432 4.62 -10.06 1.50
CA SER A 432 3.92 -10.37 2.77
C SER A 432 2.59 -11.10 2.58
N PRO A 433 1.71 -10.74 1.61
CA PRO A 433 0.45 -11.46 1.37
C PRO A 433 0.63 -12.92 1.00
N LEU A 434 1.78 -13.32 0.45
CA LEU A 434 2.07 -14.73 0.13
C LEU A 434 1.98 -15.64 1.37
N ALA A 435 2.39 -15.13 2.53
CA ALA A 435 2.31 -15.87 3.78
C ALA A 435 1.11 -15.44 4.62
N SER A 436 0.76 -14.15 4.67
CA SER A 436 -0.32 -13.65 5.52
C SER A 436 -1.70 -14.09 5.04
N ALA A 437 -1.97 -14.09 3.72
CA ALA A 437 -3.27 -14.48 3.21
C ALA A 437 -3.65 -15.93 3.56
N PRO A 438 -2.81 -16.96 3.30
CA PRO A 438 -3.15 -18.33 3.70
C PRO A 438 -3.21 -18.53 5.22
N VAL A 439 -2.35 -17.88 6.00
CA VAL A 439 -2.35 -17.99 7.47
C VAL A 439 -3.65 -17.42 8.04
N TYR A 440 -4.00 -16.18 7.72
CA TYR A 440 -5.20 -15.53 8.26
C TYR A 440 -6.49 -16.20 7.77
N THR A 441 -6.57 -16.54 6.48
CA THR A 441 -7.71 -17.27 5.93
C THR A 441 -7.84 -18.67 6.53
N GLY A 442 -6.72 -19.37 6.76
CA GLY A 442 -6.69 -20.68 7.39
C GLY A 442 -7.22 -20.62 8.83
N ILE A 443 -6.73 -19.68 9.64
CA ILE A 443 -7.21 -19.49 11.03
C ILE A 443 -8.70 -19.12 11.02
N TYR A 444 -9.11 -18.16 10.18
CA TYR A 444 -10.50 -17.71 10.11
C TYR A 444 -11.44 -18.88 9.78
N ARG A 445 -11.10 -19.70 8.76
CA ARG A 445 -11.89 -20.87 8.38
C ARG A 445 -11.96 -21.92 9.47
N ALA A 446 -10.84 -22.20 10.15
CA ALA A 446 -10.77 -23.22 11.21
C ALA A 446 -11.53 -22.79 12.47
N THR A 447 -11.69 -21.49 12.71
CA THR A 447 -12.32 -20.95 13.94
C THR A 447 -13.65 -20.25 13.70
N LEU A 448 -14.19 -20.33 12.47
CA LEU A 448 -15.40 -19.61 12.05
C LEU A 448 -16.61 -19.88 12.95
N GLU A 449 -16.83 -21.11 13.35
CA GLU A 449 -17.96 -21.52 14.17
C GLU A 449 -17.73 -21.33 15.67
N SER A 450 -16.46 -21.47 16.14
CA SER A 450 -16.14 -21.42 17.57
C SER A 450 -15.74 -20.03 18.03
N TYR A 451 -14.77 -19.42 17.35
CA TYR A 451 -14.21 -18.11 17.71
C TYR A 451 -13.74 -17.32 16.47
N PRO A 452 -14.65 -16.70 15.71
CA PRO A 452 -14.33 -16.04 14.43
C PRO A 452 -13.26 -14.94 14.53
N GLY A 453 -13.06 -14.36 15.73
CA GLY A 453 -12.06 -13.32 16.01
C GLY A 453 -10.64 -13.82 16.32
N ALA A 454 -10.38 -15.13 16.22
CA ALA A 454 -9.09 -15.73 16.59
C ALA A 454 -7.91 -15.16 15.79
N PHE A 455 -8.10 -14.77 14.54
CA PHE A 455 -7.03 -14.18 13.73
C PHE A 455 -6.51 -12.84 14.28
N TYR A 456 -7.32 -12.08 15.03
CA TYR A 456 -6.86 -10.88 15.73
C TYR A 456 -5.94 -11.21 16.91
N LEU A 457 -6.06 -12.39 17.53
CA LEU A 457 -5.09 -12.82 18.54
C LEU A 457 -3.71 -13.08 17.94
N LEU A 458 -3.66 -13.62 16.71
CA LEU A 458 -2.39 -13.71 15.98
C LEU A 458 -1.80 -12.33 15.71
N SER A 459 -2.62 -11.38 15.27
CA SER A 459 -2.21 -9.98 15.08
C SER A 459 -1.64 -9.39 16.37
N ALA A 460 -2.33 -9.56 17.49
CA ALA A 460 -1.89 -9.09 18.80
C ALA A 460 -0.56 -9.73 19.24
N ALA A 461 -0.38 -11.03 19.02
CA ALA A 461 0.87 -11.72 19.32
C ALA A 461 2.05 -11.18 18.49
N ILE A 462 1.86 -10.93 17.19
CA ILE A 462 2.89 -10.37 16.31
C ILE A 462 3.25 -8.94 16.73
N TYR A 463 2.27 -8.09 17.04
CA TYR A 463 2.52 -6.74 17.53
C TYR A 463 3.21 -6.73 18.90
N CYS A 464 2.85 -7.67 19.80
CA CYS A 464 3.52 -7.85 21.08
C CYS A 464 5.00 -8.21 20.91
N ILE A 465 5.32 -9.17 20.04
CA ILE A 465 6.71 -9.54 19.69
C ILE A 465 7.47 -8.33 19.16
N SER A 466 6.89 -7.60 18.19
CA SER A 466 7.50 -6.40 17.62
C SER A 466 7.74 -5.32 18.67
N PHE A 467 6.78 -5.10 19.57
CA PHE A 467 6.90 -4.15 20.68
C PHE A 467 8.03 -4.52 21.63
N VAL A 468 8.12 -5.79 22.04
CA VAL A 468 9.20 -6.28 22.92
C VAL A 468 10.56 -6.11 22.25
N LEU A 469 10.70 -6.48 20.99
CA LEU A 469 11.96 -6.32 20.24
C LEU A 469 12.42 -4.85 20.18
N ILE A 470 11.52 -3.92 19.83
CA ILE A 470 11.85 -2.49 19.79
C ILE A 470 12.15 -1.92 21.17
N THR A 471 11.45 -2.42 22.21
CA THR A 471 11.73 -2.02 23.62
C THR A 471 13.12 -2.46 24.06
N VAL A 472 13.50 -3.71 23.80
CA VAL A 472 14.84 -4.23 24.09
C VAL A 472 15.91 -3.39 23.40
N LEU A 473 15.71 -3.07 22.12
CA LEU A 473 16.63 -2.20 21.38
C LEU A 473 16.76 -0.81 21.99
N PHE A 474 15.66 -0.20 22.38
CA PHE A 474 15.67 1.10 23.05
C PHE A 474 16.48 1.10 24.36
N ILE A 475 16.31 0.04 25.16
CA ILE A 475 17.08 -0.14 26.40
C ILE A 475 18.57 -0.30 26.09
N MET A 476 18.93 -1.14 25.10
CA MET A 476 20.32 -1.36 24.70
C MET A 476 21.00 -0.07 24.20
N GLN A 477 20.32 0.73 23.39
CA GLN A 477 20.84 2.03 22.93
C GLN A 477 21.07 3.00 24.09
N ARG A 478 20.15 3.07 25.06
CA ARG A 478 20.31 3.93 26.23
C ARG A 478 21.45 3.50 27.14
N THR A 479 21.63 2.20 27.37
CA THR A 479 22.71 1.68 28.19
C THR A 479 24.08 1.86 27.52
N GLY A 480 24.18 1.61 26.22
CA GLY A 480 25.40 1.86 25.43
C GLY A 480 25.79 3.33 25.41
N ALA A 481 24.84 4.25 25.22
CA ALA A 481 25.10 5.70 25.27
C ALA A 481 25.54 6.19 26.65
N LYS A 482 25.03 5.59 27.75
CA LYS A 482 25.50 5.90 29.13
C LYS A 482 26.92 5.41 29.37
N ALA A 483 27.26 4.20 28.92
CA ALA A 483 28.59 3.63 29.06
C ALA A 483 29.63 4.46 28.28
N ALA A 484 29.32 4.89 27.06
CA ALA A 484 30.21 5.74 26.27
C ALA A 484 30.42 7.12 26.91
N ARG A 485 29.39 7.74 27.52
CA ARG A 485 29.53 8.99 28.25
C ARG A 485 30.39 8.86 29.51
N GLN A 486 30.30 7.74 30.25
CA GLN A 486 31.13 7.49 31.42
C GLN A 486 32.61 7.29 31.06
N GLN A 487 32.89 6.67 29.89
CA GLN A 487 34.27 6.53 29.40
C GLN A 487 34.86 7.86 28.90
N SER A 488 34.06 8.81 28.43
CA SER A 488 34.54 10.13 28.00
C SER A 488 34.73 11.14 29.13
N THR A 489 34.24 10.83 30.35
CA THR A 489 34.37 11.67 31.56
C THR A 489 35.35 11.09 32.56
N ALA A 490 35.92 9.92 32.35
CA ALA A 490 37.03 9.30 33.07
C ALA A 490 38.34 9.44 32.26
#